data_45849b13faf0c83d281b737b20f05fc1
#
_entry.id   45849b13faf0c83d281b737b20f05fc1
#
_cell.length_a   1.000
_cell.length_b   1.000
_cell.length_c   1.000
_cell.angle_alpha   90.00
_cell.angle_beta   90.00
_cell.angle_gamma   90.00
#
_symmetry.space_group_name_H-M   'P 1'
#
loop_
_entity.id
_entity.type
_entity.pdbx_description
1 polymer ?
#
loop_
_entity_poly.entity_id
_entity_poly.type
_entity_poly.pdbx_seq_one_letter_code
_entity_poly.pdbx_strand_id
1 'polypeptide(L)'
;SPTEGNNNLLTPYEIAHQNRFFELEQYFKSVVGADLKDCYHNPVRTGFFPDPSVVRVGEDYYMVNSSFIYYPCIPVSHSRDLIHWKIIGYAITNPDWANIDELSGGRGYWAPDISYYQGRFYITATYRMNDDGTVYRKQIVVSSEHPEGPYSKPAIIDEDGIDPSIFNDDDGKRYMLLNRGARIFELSSDATRQISKATMLYYGDNKRAPE
;
A
#
# COMPACT_ATOMS: atom_id res chain seq x y z
N SER A 1 48.18 21.56 11.31
CA SER A 1 46.80 21.80 10.84
C SER A 1 45.84 21.22 11.84
N PRO A 2 44.96 21.99 12.48
CA PRO A 2 43.91 21.43 13.31
C PRO A 2 42.82 20.85 12.40
N THR A 3 42.49 19.62 12.61
CA THR A 3 41.32 18.96 12.04
C THR A 3 40.07 19.64 12.59
N GLU A 4 39.30 20.26 11.71
CA GLU A 4 37.97 20.82 12.03
C GLU A 4 37.06 19.69 12.52
N GLY A 5 36.75 19.73 13.80
CA GLY A 5 35.71 18.91 14.39
C GLY A 5 34.36 19.36 13.84
N ASN A 6 33.64 18.45 13.23
CA ASN A 6 32.27 18.67 12.73
C ASN A 6 31.34 18.78 13.95
N ASN A 7 31.20 19.99 14.50
CA ASN A 7 30.23 20.30 15.55
C ASN A 7 28.84 20.41 14.93
N ASN A 8 28.23 19.27 14.66
CA ASN A 8 26.80 19.20 14.46
C ASN A 8 26.08 19.47 15.78
N LEU A 9 25.88 20.74 16.10
CA LEU A 9 25.03 21.16 17.21
C LEU A 9 23.60 20.77 16.85
N LEU A 10 23.08 19.81 17.57
CA LEU A 10 21.68 19.40 17.47
C LEU A 10 20.79 20.61 17.76
N THR A 11 19.72 20.77 17.00
CA THR A 11 18.70 21.79 17.25
C THR A 11 18.00 21.51 18.60
N PRO A 12 17.39 22.50 19.24
CA PRO A 12 16.59 22.29 20.46
C PRO A 12 15.49 21.24 20.28
N TYR A 13 14.96 21.10 19.06
CA TYR A 13 13.97 20.08 18.70
C TYR A 13 14.60 18.67 18.71
N GLU A 14 15.78 18.50 18.11
CA GLU A 14 16.49 17.22 18.08
C GLU A 14 16.93 16.79 19.48
N ILE A 15 17.37 17.73 20.32
CA ILE A 15 17.72 17.47 21.73
C ILE A 15 16.46 17.06 22.53
N ALA A 16 15.34 17.75 22.34
CA ALA A 16 14.08 17.43 23.01
C ALA A 16 13.53 16.07 22.53
N HIS A 17 13.70 15.76 21.26
CA HIS A 17 13.31 14.47 20.69
C HIS A 17 14.17 13.33 21.23
N GLN A 18 15.48 13.51 21.33
CA GLN A 18 16.41 12.53 21.92
C GLN A 18 16.16 12.32 23.40
N ASN A 19 15.90 13.40 24.18
CA ASN A 19 15.60 13.28 25.59
C ASN A 19 14.28 12.56 25.86
N ARG A 20 13.28 12.82 25.05
CA ARG A 20 11.97 12.13 25.15
C ARG A 20 12.10 10.64 24.79
N PHE A 21 12.99 10.32 23.88
CA PHE A 21 13.35 8.94 23.53
C PHE A 21 14.03 8.23 24.69
N PHE A 22 14.96 8.89 25.35
CA PHE A 22 15.67 8.35 26.50
C PHE A 22 14.75 8.08 27.69
N GLU A 23 13.79 8.98 27.98
CA GLU A 23 12.80 8.78 29.04
C GLU A 23 11.86 7.62 28.73
N LEU A 24 11.39 7.51 27.49
CA LEU A 24 10.61 6.37 27.01
C LEU A 24 11.41 5.06 27.12
N GLU A 25 12.67 5.09 26.78
CA GLU A 25 13.56 3.95 26.88
C GLU A 25 13.69 3.46 28.33
N GLN A 26 13.91 4.36 29.28
CA GLN A 26 13.98 4.03 30.69
C GLN A 26 12.65 3.50 31.22
N TYR A 27 11.53 4.09 30.78
CA TYR A 27 10.20 3.62 31.13
C TYR A 27 9.96 2.18 30.63
N PHE A 28 10.24 1.89 29.38
CA PHE A 28 10.08 0.54 28.83
C PHE A 28 11.00 -0.47 29.50
N LYS A 29 12.25 -0.13 29.80
CA LYS A 29 13.16 -0.99 30.58
C LYS A 29 12.60 -1.30 31.97
N SER A 30 11.98 -0.33 32.62
CA SER A 30 11.43 -0.50 33.96
C SER A 30 10.13 -1.31 34.02
N VAL A 31 9.29 -1.19 32.99
CA VAL A 31 7.93 -1.78 32.97
C VAL A 31 7.90 -3.14 32.25
N VAL A 32 8.70 -3.33 31.22
CA VAL A 32 8.62 -4.51 30.35
C VAL A 32 9.83 -5.42 30.49
N GLY A 33 10.92 -4.96 31.14
CA GLY A 33 12.15 -5.73 31.27
C GLY A 33 12.83 -6.03 29.92
N ALA A 34 12.38 -5.38 28.84
CA ALA A 34 12.89 -5.59 27.50
C ALA A 34 14.20 -4.84 27.29
N ASP A 35 15.23 -5.54 26.82
CA ASP A 35 16.41 -4.90 26.28
C ASP A 35 16.06 -4.29 24.93
N LEU A 36 16.16 -2.95 24.79
CA LEU A 36 15.79 -2.23 23.55
C LEU A 36 16.65 -2.59 22.33
N LYS A 37 17.64 -3.46 22.50
CA LYS A 37 18.35 -4.06 21.37
C LYS A 37 17.44 -4.89 20.46
N ASP A 38 16.32 -5.38 21.02
CA ASP A 38 15.34 -6.21 20.31
C ASP A 38 14.13 -5.39 19.83
N CYS A 39 14.17 -4.05 19.94
CA CYS A 39 13.11 -3.17 19.52
C CYS A 39 13.46 -2.45 18.21
N TYR A 40 12.45 -2.15 17.41
CA TYR A 40 12.58 -1.26 16.26
C TYR A 40 11.92 0.09 16.55
N HIS A 41 12.31 1.10 15.79
CA HIS A 41 11.76 2.45 15.90
C HIS A 41 10.85 2.79 14.75
N ASN A 42 9.70 3.40 15.07
CA ASN A 42 8.81 3.96 14.06
C ASN A 42 9.22 5.41 13.73
N PRO A 43 9.07 5.83 12.46
CA PRO A 43 8.64 5.01 11.33
C PRO A 43 9.76 4.08 10.84
N VAL A 44 9.45 2.81 10.56
CA VAL A 44 10.42 1.85 9.95
C VAL A 44 10.79 2.27 8.52
N ARG A 45 10.02 3.16 7.92
CA ARG A 45 10.26 3.72 6.60
C ARG A 45 9.85 5.19 6.56
N THR A 46 10.83 6.05 6.25
CA THR A 46 10.59 7.49 6.08
C THR A 46 10.29 7.81 4.63
N GLY A 47 9.53 8.89 4.39
CA GLY A 47 9.17 9.36 3.05
C GLY A 47 7.67 9.24 2.77
N PHE A 48 7.31 9.27 1.48
CA PHE A 48 5.93 9.21 1.02
C PHE A 48 5.55 7.78 0.63
N PHE A 49 5.06 7.02 1.59
CA PHE A 49 4.64 5.63 1.43
C PHE A 49 3.31 5.38 2.15
N PRO A 50 2.23 6.06 1.71
CA PRO A 50 0.91 5.94 2.34
C PRO A 50 0.24 4.61 1.98
N ASP A 51 -0.78 4.24 2.76
CA ASP A 51 -1.70 3.13 2.52
C ASP A 51 -0.96 1.80 2.25
N PRO A 52 -0.15 1.30 3.19
CA PRO A 52 0.60 0.06 2.97
C PRO A 52 -0.31 -1.17 2.99
N SER A 53 -0.18 -2.05 1.99
CA SER A 53 -0.66 -3.44 2.02
C SER A 53 0.51 -4.39 1.90
N VAL A 54 0.51 -5.48 2.68
CA VAL A 54 1.62 -6.42 2.78
C VAL A 54 1.14 -7.86 2.58
N VAL A 55 1.86 -8.60 1.75
CA VAL A 55 1.69 -10.05 1.60
C VAL A 55 2.97 -10.79 2.00
N ARG A 56 2.83 -11.94 2.67
CA ARG A 56 3.94 -12.84 2.96
C ARG A 56 3.94 -14.00 1.99
N VAL A 57 5.12 -14.29 1.41
CA VAL A 57 5.34 -15.48 0.57
C VAL A 57 6.60 -16.19 1.04
N GLY A 58 6.44 -17.33 1.69
CA GLY A 58 7.56 -18.01 2.35
C GLY A 58 8.15 -17.19 3.49
N GLU A 59 9.41 -16.82 3.39
CA GLU A 59 10.12 -15.98 4.36
C GLU A 59 10.19 -14.50 3.95
N ASP A 60 9.62 -14.16 2.81
CA ASP A 60 9.68 -12.84 2.22
C ASP A 60 8.37 -12.08 2.39
N TYR A 61 8.46 -10.78 2.62
CA TYR A 61 7.34 -9.86 2.72
C TYR A 61 7.40 -8.85 1.58
N TYR A 62 6.26 -8.62 0.95
CA TYR A 62 6.12 -7.67 -0.15
C TYR A 62 5.07 -6.64 0.19
N MET A 63 5.41 -5.38 0.03
CA MET A 63 4.55 -4.24 0.38
C MET A 63 4.33 -3.35 -0.83
N VAL A 64 3.11 -2.89 -1.00
CA VAL A 64 2.72 -1.87 -1.97
C VAL A 64 2.20 -0.63 -1.24
N ASN A 65 2.31 0.54 -1.88
CA ASN A 65 1.84 1.81 -1.35
C ASN A 65 1.16 2.64 -2.43
N SER A 66 0.26 3.54 -2.03
CA SER A 66 -0.30 4.55 -2.93
C SER A 66 0.78 5.41 -3.56
N SER A 67 0.60 5.76 -4.82
CA SER A 67 1.51 6.66 -5.53
C SER A 67 0.85 7.95 -6.02
N PHE A 68 -0.47 8.04 -5.98
CA PHE A 68 -1.22 9.17 -6.52
C PHE A 68 -0.78 9.47 -7.96
N ILE A 69 -0.30 10.66 -8.22
CA ILE A 69 0.19 11.12 -9.52
C ILE A 69 1.71 10.90 -9.72
N TYR A 70 2.38 10.24 -8.78
CA TYR A 70 3.82 9.99 -8.91
C TYR A 70 4.10 8.76 -9.78
N TYR A 71 5.03 8.93 -10.71
CA TYR A 71 5.51 7.89 -11.62
C TYR A 71 6.94 7.45 -11.27
N PRO A 72 7.29 6.15 -11.37
CA PRO A 72 6.43 5.00 -11.71
C PRO A 72 5.39 4.72 -10.61
N CYS A 73 4.23 4.10 -11.01
CA CYS A 73 3.10 4.02 -10.12
C CYS A 73 3.12 2.77 -9.27
N ILE A 74 2.68 2.91 -8.02
CA ILE A 74 2.51 1.86 -7.01
C ILE A 74 3.84 1.13 -6.78
N PRO A 75 4.72 1.67 -5.89
CA PRO A 75 5.98 1.04 -5.55
C PRO A 75 5.75 -0.31 -4.89
N VAL A 76 6.58 -1.29 -5.27
CA VAL A 76 6.65 -2.61 -4.65
C VAL A 76 7.94 -2.71 -3.86
N SER A 77 7.84 -3.04 -2.60
CA SER A 77 8.96 -3.14 -1.68
C SER A 77 9.06 -4.54 -1.09
N HIS A 78 10.26 -4.95 -0.77
CA HIS A 78 10.60 -6.24 -0.18
C HIS A 78 11.26 -6.08 1.18
N SER A 79 10.95 -6.99 2.10
CA SER A 79 11.60 -7.14 3.40
C SER A 79 11.60 -8.62 3.82
N ARG A 80 12.50 -8.97 4.74
CA ARG A 80 12.50 -10.26 5.45
C ARG A 80 12.18 -10.14 6.94
N ASP A 81 12.06 -8.94 7.43
CA ASP A 81 11.90 -8.66 8.87
C ASP A 81 10.82 -7.62 9.20
N LEU A 82 10.13 -7.09 8.17
CA LEU A 82 9.12 -6.02 8.28
C LEU A 82 9.69 -4.66 8.75
N ILE A 83 10.99 -4.57 8.95
CA ILE A 83 11.69 -3.37 9.43
C ILE A 83 12.51 -2.75 8.30
N HIS A 84 13.31 -3.57 7.61
CA HIS A 84 14.18 -3.12 6.54
C HIS A 84 13.53 -3.35 5.18
N TRP A 85 13.04 -2.27 4.58
CA TRP A 85 12.33 -2.29 3.31
C TRP A 85 13.15 -1.72 2.16
N LYS A 86 13.17 -2.42 1.03
CA LYS A 86 13.81 -1.99 -0.20
C LYS A 86 12.79 -1.99 -1.35
N ILE A 87 12.70 -0.91 -2.12
CA ILE A 87 11.93 -0.90 -3.37
C ILE A 87 12.62 -1.85 -4.35
N ILE A 88 11.85 -2.77 -4.91
CA ILE A 88 12.30 -3.77 -5.88
C ILE A 88 11.70 -3.55 -7.27
N GLY A 89 10.58 -2.84 -7.37
CA GLY A 89 9.88 -2.56 -8.61
C GLY A 89 8.67 -1.67 -8.43
N TYR A 90 7.85 -1.61 -9.45
CA TYR A 90 6.60 -0.82 -9.48
C TYR A 90 5.54 -1.58 -10.27
N ALA A 91 4.29 -1.42 -9.90
CA ALA A 91 3.17 -2.09 -10.56
C ALA A 91 2.92 -1.57 -11.99
N ILE A 92 3.18 -0.28 -12.24
CA ILE A 92 3.01 0.33 -13.55
C ILE A 92 4.28 1.10 -13.92
N THR A 93 5.02 0.55 -14.89
CA THR A 93 6.30 1.10 -15.39
C THR A 93 6.23 1.58 -16.84
N ASN A 94 5.12 1.32 -17.53
CA ASN A 94 4.90 1.87 -18.87
C ASN A 94 4.14 3.20 -18.75
N PRO A 95 4.70 4.34 -19.20
CA PRO A 95 4.05 5.63 -19.10
C PRO A 95 2.70 5.70 -19.84
N ASP A 96 2.55 4.99 -20.95
CA ASP A 96 1.28 4.95 -21.70
C ASP A 96 0.15 4.26 -20.92
N TRP A 97 0.48 3.50 -19.89
CA TRP A 97 -0.50 2.83 -19.03
C TRP A 97 -0.80 3.61 -17.75
N ALA A 98 0.12 4.47 -17.34
CA ALA A 98 0.01 5.24 -16.09
C ALA A 98 -1.16 6.23 -16.13
N ASN A 99 -1.35 6.90 -17.27
CA ASN A 99 -2.47 7.81 -17.54
C ASN A 99 -2.70 8.87 -16.44
N ILE A 100 -1.61 9.49 -15.97
CA ILE A 100 -1.60 10.42 -14.85
C ILE A 100 -1.20 11.85 -15.22
N ASP A 101 -0.74 12.10 -16.45
CA ASP A 101 -0.09 13.37 -16.86
C ASP A 101 -0.98 14.60 -16.68
N GLU A 102 -2.30 14.46 -16.87
CA GLU A 102 -3.25 15.58 -16.75
C GLU A 102 -4.03 15.57 -15.42
N LEU A 103 -3.64 14.70 -14.48
CA LEU A 103 -4.35 14.60 -13.21
C LEU A 103 -3.88 15.70 -12.23
N SER A 104 -4.83 16.28 -11.51
CA SER A 104 -4.55 17.17 -10.38
C SER A 104 -4.05 16.41 -9.16
N GLY A 105 -3.39 17.11 -8.26
CA GLY A 105 -2.91 16.55 -7.00
C GLY A 105 -4.01 15.84 -6.20
N GLY A 106 -3.67 14.74 -5.56
CA GLY A 106 -4.61 13.89 -4.83
C GLY A 106 -5.46 12.98 -5.72
N ARG A 107 -5.20 12.92 -7.04
CA ARG A 107 -5.77 11.97 -7.99
C ARG A 107 -4.77 10.83 -8.28
N GLY A 108 -5.07 9.99 -9.25
CA GLY A 108 -4.23 8.88 -9.67
C GLY A 108 -4.47 7.61 -8.84
N TYR A 109 -3.40 6.95 -8.43
CA TYR A 109 -3.46 5.63 -7.79
C TYR A 109 -3.49 5.73 -6.27
N TRP A 110 -4.65 5.37 -5.70
CA TRP A 110 -4.92 5.33 -4.27
C TRP A 110 -4.63 3.96 -3.68
N ALA A 111 -5.03 3.73 -2.42
CA ALA A 111 -4.71 2.56 -1.65
C ALA A 111 -4.70 1.26 -2.46
N PRO A 112 -3.52 0.66 -2.65
CA PRO A 112 -3.38 -0.62 -3.31
C PRO A 112 -3.52 -1.76 -2.32
N ASP A 113 -3.84 -2.95 -2.84
CA ASP A 113 -3.71 -4.21 -2.13
C ASP A 113 -2.85 -5.18 -2.94
N ILE A 114 -2.02 -5.97 -2.25
CA ILE A 114 -1.19 -7.00 -2.85
C ILE A 114 -1.58 -8.37 -2.31
N SER A 115 -1.81 -9.31 -3.21
CA SER A 115 -2.07 -10.71 -2.88
C SER A 115 -1.21 -11.66 -3.71
N TYR A 116 -1.01 -12.87 -3.20
CA TYR A 116 -0.30 -13.93 -3.89
C TYR A 116 -1.20 -15.17 -4.00
N TYR A 117 -1.42 -15.63 -5.21
CA TYR A 117 -2.29 -16.77 -5.47
C TYR A 117 -1.79 -17.58 -6.66
N GLN A 118 -1.68 -18.90 -6.47
CA GLN A 118 -1.27 -19.85 -7.52
C GLN A 118 0.01 -19.44 -8.28
N GLY A 119 1.04 -19.01 -7.54
CA GLY A 119 2.33 -18.66 -8.13
C GLY A 119 2.42 -17.25 -8.73
N ARG A 120 1.39 -16.40 -8.56
CA ARG A 120 1.35 -15.05 -9.12
C ARG A 120 1.03 -14.00 -8.06
N PHE A 121 1.67 -12.87 -8.18
CA PHE A 121 1.33 -11.65 -7.46
C PHE A 121 0.23 -10.91 -8.22
N TYR A 122 -0.73 -10.42 -7.47
CA TYR A 122 -1.79 -9.54 -7.96
C TYR A 122 -1.75 -8.27 -7.15
N ILE A 123 -1.77 -7.15 -7.85
CA ILE A 123 -1.88 -5.82 -7.22
C ILE A 123 -3.15 -5.19 -7.77
N THR A 124 -3.99 -4.72 -6.87
CA THR A 124 -5.17 -3.94 -7.20
C THR A 124 -5.08 -2.57 -6.54
N ALA A 125 -5.69 -1.57 -7.13
CA ALA A 125 -5.72 -0.21 -6.59
C ALA A 125 -6.91 0.56 -7.13
N THR A 126 -7.35 1.59 -6.41
CA THR A 126 -8.29 2.55 -6.95
C THR A 126 -7.56 3.52 -7.87
N TYR A 127 -8.04 3.66 -9.10
CA TYR A 127 -7.62 4.72 -10.02
C TYR A 127 -8.64 5.86 -9.98
N ARG A 128 -8.22 6.97 -9.37
CA ARG A 128 -9.01 8.18 -9.24
C ARG A 128 -8.67 9.15 -10.35
N MET A 129 -9.64 9.44 -11.19
CA MET A 129 -9.54 10.37 -12.32
C MET A 129 -9.93 11.80 -11.92
N ASN A 130 -9.60 12.78 -12.74
CA ASN A 130 -10.27 14.06 -12.68
C ASN A 130 -11.76 13.87 -13.01
N ASP A 131 -12.59 14.64 -12.35
CA ASP A 131 -14.03 14.64 -12.60
C ASP A 131 -14.51 16.09 -12.79
N ASP A 132 -15.47 16.26 -13.66
CA ASP A 132 -16.17 17.52 -13.93
C ASP A 132 -17.34 17.73 -12.92
N GLY A 133 -17.05 17.49 -11.63
CA GLY A 133 -18.03 17.58 -10.55
C GLY A 133 -18.68 16.24 -10.17
N THR A 134 -18.44 15.18 -10.92
CA THR A 134 -18.82 13.81 -10.55
C THR A 134 -17.62 13.03 -10.06
N VAL A 135 -17.83 12.29 -8.98
CA VAL A 135 -16.78 11.39 -8.44
C VAL A 135 -16.70 10.17 -9.33
N TYR A 136 -15.60 10.03 -10.08
CA TYR A 136 -15.38 8.89 -10.94
C TYR A 136 -14.13 8.13 -10.54
N ARG A 137 -14.30 6.87 -10.18
CA ARG A 137 -13.24 5.96 -9.77
C ARG A 137 -13.42 4.64 -10.46
N LYS A 138 -12.32 4.00 -10.78
CA LYS A 138 -12.28 2.63 -11.26
C LYS A 138 -11.28 1.85 -10.44
N GLN A 139 -11.39 0.55 -10.47
CA GLN A 139 -10.39 -0.31 -9.88
C GLN A 139 -9.49 -0.82 -10.99
N ILE A 140 -8.24 -1.06 -10.67
CA ILE A 140 -7.30 -1.72 -11.57
C ILE A 140 -6.84 -3.05 -10.97
N VAL A 141 -6.46 -3.97 -11.84
CA VAL A 141 -5.74 -5.20 -11.47
C VAL A 141 -4.57 -5.38 -12.40
N VAL A 142 -3.39 -5.59 -11.83
CA VAL A 142 -2.20 -6.03 -12.55
C VAL A 142 -1.66 -7.32 -11.94
N SER A 143 -0.96 -8.14 -12.70
CA SER A 143 -0.37 -9.38 -12.17
C SER A 143 1.01 -9.65 -12.74
N SER A 144 1.84 -10.36 -11.97
CA SER A 144 3.18 -10.84 -12.36
C SER A 144 3.51 -12.16 -11.68
N GLU A 145 4.38 -12.95 -12.28
CA GLU A 145 5.00 -14.13 -11.63
C GLU A 145 6.13 -13.73 -10.69
N HIS A 146 6.69 -12.53 -10.89
CA HIS A 146 7.79 -12.00 -10.11
C HIS A 146 7.33 -10.77 -9.30
N PRO A 147 7.71 -10.65 -8.03
CA PRO A 147 7.28 -9.53 -7.19
C PRO A 147 7.81 -8.16 -7.68
N GLU A 148 8.99 -8.14 -8.31
CA GLU A 148 9.56 -6.95 -8.93
C GLU A 148 8.92 -6.58 -10.27
N GLY A 149 8.10 -7.47 -10.85
CA GLY A 149 7.53 -7.32 -12.18
C GLY A 149 8.37 -7.99 -13.29
N PRO A 150 8.15 -7.69 -14.58
CA PRO A 150 7.15 -6.70 -15.03
C PRO A 150 5.71 -7.16 -14.78
N TYR A 151 4.88 -6.23 -14.38
CA TYR A 151 3.45 -6.47 -14.23
C TYR A 151 2.71 -6.30 -15.56
N SER A 152 1.58 -6.97 -15.67
CA SER A 152 0.69 -6.88 -16.84
C SER A 152 0.18 -5.46 -17.05
N LYS A 153 -0.33 -5.17 -18.25
CA LYS A 153 -1.15 -3.97 -18.46
C LYS A 153 -2.32 -3.98 -17.48
N PRO A 154 -2.66 -2.82 -16.87
CA PRO A 154 -3.80 -2.73 -15.96
C PRO A 154 -5.11 -3.16 -16.61
N ALA A 155 -5.75 -4.17 -16.04
CA ALA A 155 -7.15 -4.48 -16.33
C ALA A 155 -8.04 -3.52 -15.54
N ILE A 156 -9.03 -2.94 -16.20
CA ILE A 156 -9.93 -1.97 -15.61
C ILE A 156 -11.22 -2.67 -15.17
N ILE A 157 -11.54 -2.53 -13.88
CA ILE A 157 -12.80 -2.95 -13.30
C ILE A 157 -13.66 -1.69 -13.11
N ASP A 158 -14.76 -1.61 -13.86
CA ASP A 158 -15.64 -0.44 -13.91
C ASP A 158 -16.69 -0.48 -12.80
N GLU A 159 -16.20 -0.44 -11.55
CA GLU A 159 -17.02 -0.40 -10.35
C GLU A 159 -16.56 0.75 -9.47
N ASP A 160 -17.49 1.65 -9.11
CA ASP A 160 -17.17 2.78 -8.22
C ASP A 160 -16.97 2.30 -6.78
N GLY A 161 -15.97 2.81 -6.13
CA GLY A 161 -15.57 2.50 -4.77
C GLY A 161 -14.12 2.87 -4.55
N ILE A 162 -13.60 2.52 -3.38
CA ILE A 162 -12.19 2.71 -3.03
C ILE A 162 -11.66 1.47 -2.33
N ASP A 163 -10.34 1.39 -2.24
CA ASP A 163 -9.60 0.44 -1.43
C ASP A 163 -9.95 -1.01 -1.78
N PRO A 164 -9.70 -1.41 -3.04
CA PRO A 164 -10.02 -2.75 -3.51
C PRO A 164 -9.09 -3.80 -2.88
N SER A 165 -9.66 -4.93 -2.51
CA SER A 165 -8.90 -6.11 -2.08
C SER A 165 -9.40 -7.35 -2.80
N ILE A 166 -8.49 -8.27 -3.17
CA ILE A 166 -8.84 -9.53 -3.82
C ILE A 166 -8.85 -10.65 -2.78
N PHE A 167 -10.00 -11.27 -2.64
CA PHE A 167 -10.19 -12.50 -1.86
C PHE A 167 -10.24 -13.70 -2.80
N ASN A 168 -9.44 -14.72 -2.50
CA ASN A 168 -9.43 -15.99 -3.21
C ASN A 168 -10.06 -17.05 -2.30
N ASP A 169 -11.18 -17.62 -2.72
CA ASP A 169 -11.91 -18.61 -1.95
C ASP A 169 -11.35 -20.02 -2.17
N ASP A 170 -11.61 -20.92 -1.25
CA ASP A 170 -11.15 -22.31 -1.29
C ASP A 170 -11.79 -23.11 -2.45
N ASP A 171 -12.93 -22.67 -2.96
CA ASP A 171 -13.59 -23.26 -4.14
C ASP A 171 -12.98 -22.80 -5.48
N GLY A 172 -11.95 -21.96 -5.42
CA GLY A 172 -11.25 -21.41 -6.59
C GLY A 172 -11.88 -20.16 -7.18
N LYS A 173 -12.98 -19.68 -6.61
CA LYS A 173 -13.57 -18.40 -7.01
C LYS A 173 -12.77 -17.23 -6.44
N ARG A 174 -12.84 -16.14 -7.15
CA ARG A 174 -12.15 -14.91 -6.80
C ARG A 174 -13.13 -13.77 -6.67
N TYR A 175 -12.94 -12.95 -5.67
CA TYR A 175 -13.83 -11.82 -5.38
C TYR A 175 -13.02 -10.55 -5.20
N MET A 176 -13.62 -9.43 -5.56
CA MET A 176 -13.13 -8.11 -5.17
C MET A 176 -14.05 -7.55 -4.09
N LEU A 177 -13.43 -7.07 -3.03
CA LEU A 177 -14.08 -6.30 -1.98
C LEU A 177 -13.75 -4.82 -2.19
N LEU A 178 -14.74 -3.97 -1.96
CA LEU A 178 -14.59 -2.51 -2.04
C LEU A 178 -15.14 -1.86 -0.80
N ASN A 179 -14.48 -0.80 -0.37
CA ASN A 179 -15.01 0.12 0.62
C ASN A 179 -16.21 0.91 0.05
N ARG A 180 -16.86 1.72 0.88
CA ARG A 180 -18.15 2.37 0.69
C ARG A 180 -19.32 1.38 0.73
N GLY A 181 -19.39 0.67 1.86
CA GLY A 181 -20.47 -0.24 2.19
C GLY A 181 -20.07 -1.71 2.11
N ALA A 182 -18.79 -2.03 2.26
CA ALA A 182 -18.29 -3.42 2.25
C ALA A 182 -18.96 -4.22 1.12
N ARG A 183 -18.77 -3.78 -0.14
CA ARG A 183 -19.33 -4.44 -1.31
C ARG A 183 -18.42 -5.55 -1.79
N ILE A 184 -19.04 -6.59 -2.35
CA ILE A 184 -18.34 -7.72 -2.93
C ILE A 184 -18.93 -8.08 -4.29
N PHE A 185 -18.08 -8.51 -5.21
CA PHE A 185 -18.48 -9.10 -6.48
C PHE A 185 -17.45 -10.14 -6.94
N GLU A 186 -17.89 -11.09 -7.74
CA GLU A 186 -17.05 -12.14 -8.28
C GLU A 186 -16.25 -11.62 -9.47
N LEU A 187 -14.97 -12.00 -9.51
CA LEU A 187 -14.04 -11.76 -10.60
C LEU A 187 -13.89 -13.02 -11.48
N SER A 188 -13.49 -12.81 -12.73
CA SER A 188 -12.99 -13.91 -13.57
C SER A 188 -11.77 -14.60 -12.93
N SER A 189 -11.49 -15.83 -13.31
CA SER A 189 -10.40 -16.63 -12.76
C SER A 189 -9.02 -15.98 -12.86
N ASP A 190 -8.81 -15.13 -13.87
CA ASP A 190 -7.60 -14.33 -14.07
C ASP A 190 -7.64 -12.97 -13.36
N ALA A 191 -8.73 -12.67 -12.62
CA ALA A 191 -9.02 -11.41 -11.93
C ALA A 191 -9.08 -10.16 -12.83
N THR A 192 -9.22 -10.32 -14.14
CA THR A 192 -9.20 -9.17 -15.06
C THR A 192 -10.57 -8.57 -15.33
N ARG A 193 -11.67 -9.22 -14.93
CA ARG A 193 -13.03 -8.80 -15.20
C ARG A 193 -13.97 -9.10 -14.04
N GLN A 194 -14.90 -8.20 -13.81
CA GLN A 194 -16.08 -8.44 -12.98
C GLN A 194 -17.07 -9.36 -13.72
N ILE A 195 -17.55 -10.41 -13.07
CA ILE A 195 -18.49 -11.38 -13.64
C ILE A 195 -19.84 -11.45 -12.91
N SER A 196 -19.94 -10.83 -11.74
CA SER A 196 -21.21 -10.69 -11.01
C SER A 196 -21.51 -9.23 -10.66
N LYS A 197 -22.76 -8.92 -10.34
CA LYS A 197 -23.12 -7.62 -9.79
C LYS A 197 -22.55 -7.46 -8.39
N ALA A 198 -22.11 -6.23 -8.05
CA ALA A 198 -21.72 -5.91 -6.70
C ALA A 198 -22.91 -6.01 -5.75
N THR A 199 -22.70 -6.69 -4.62
CA THR A 199 -23.65 -6.82 -3.54
C THR A 199 -23.07 -6.27 -2.25
N MET A 200 -23.93 -5.76 -1.39
CA MET A 200 -23.56 -5.26 -0.09
C MET A 200 -23.43 -6.43 0.90
N LEU A 201 -22.27 -6.57 1.52
CA LEU A 201 -22.05 -7.55 2.59
C LEU A 201 -22.48 -7.02 3.95
N TYR A 202 -22.19 -5.75 4.21
CA TYR A 202 -22.39 -5.16 5.51
C TYR A 202 -22.66 -3.66 5.41
N TYR A 203 -23.54 -3.15 6.26
CA TYR A 203 -23.78 -1.74 6.49
C TYR A 203 -23.24 -1.38 7.88
N GLY A 204 -22.31 -0.45 7.95
CA GLY A 204 -21.86 0.12 9.21
C GLY A 204 -22.95 0.97 9.87
N ASP A 205 -22.79 1.26 11.17
CA ASP A 205 -23.72 2.08 11.95
C ASP A 205 -23.72 3.55 11.52
N ASN A 206 -22.73 3.96 10.75
CA ASN A 206 -22.58 5.33 10.24
C ASN A 206 -22.69 5.38 8.73
N LYS A 207 -23.20 6.51 8.22
CA LYS A 207 -23.28 6.81 6.77
C LYS A 207 -21.93 6.84 6.06
N ARG A 208 -20.84 6.92 6.77
CA ARG A 208 -19.47 6.67 6.32
C ARG A 208 -19.16 5.25 6.70
N ALA A 209 -19.52 4.37 5.83
CA ALA A 209 -19.32 2.95 5.96
C ALA A 209 -17.87 2.58 6.23
N PRO A 210 -17.65 1.35 6.73
CA PRO A 210 -16.39 0.99 7.33
C PRO A 210 -15.23 1.35 6.41
N GLU A 211 -14.40 2.21 6.91
CA GLU A 211 -13.03 2.38 6.49
C GLU A 211 -12.18 1.58 7.44
#